data_92298db55e5550b847b03ae96437be18
#
_entry.id   92298db55e5550b847b03ae96437be18
#
_cell.length_a   1.000
_cell.length_b   1.000
_cell.length_c   1.000
_cell.angle_alpha   90.00
_cell.angle_beta   90.00
_cell.angle_gamma   90.00
#
_symmetry.space_group_name_H-M   'P 1'
#
loop_
_entity.id
_entity.type
_entity.pdbx_description
1 polymer ?
#
loop_
_entity_poly.entity_id
_entity_poly.type
_entity_poly.pdbx_seq_one_letter_code
_entity_poly.pdbx_strand_id
1 'polypeptide(L)'
;MIRLNPNGTQTVIAATFDGKRFNSPNDLAIRKNGDVYFTDPPYGLANFNASPLKELPHNGAYRVNPKGEVTLLISDLTWPNGIAFSPDEKTLYVA
;
A
#
# COMPACT_ATOMS: atom_id res chain seq x y z
N MET A 1 -6.45 -2.66 -3.50
CA MET A 1 -6.97 -1.88 -2.35
C MET A 1 -8.24 -1.14 -2.78
N ILE A 2 -9.29 -1.26 -2.00
CA ILE A 2 -10.60 -0.65 -2.31
C ILE A 2 -11.06 0.25 -1.17
N ARG A 3 -11.96 1.17 -1.50
CA ARG A 3 -12.74 1.93 -0.52
C ARG A 3 -14.20 1.46 -0.60
N LEU A 4 -14.77 1.12 0.54
CA LEU A 4 -16.21 0.87 0.64
C LEU A 4 -16.92 2.21 0.86
N ASN A 5 -17.82 2.55 -0.04
CA ASN A 5 -18.55 3.81 -0.01
C ASN A 5 -19.81 3.70 0.87
N PRO A 6 -20.35 4.83 1.37
CA PRO A 6 -21.55 4.82 2.20
C PRO A 6 -22.78 4.17 1.55
N ASN A 7 -22.90 4.23 0.22
CA ASN A 7 -23.99 3.61 -0.52
C ASN A 7 -23.79 2.11 -0.82
N GLY A 8 -22.73 1.49 -0.27
CA GLY A 8 -22.42 0.08 -0.47
C GLY A 8 -21.62 -0.24 -1.73
N THR A 9 -21.35 0.73 -2.59
CA THR A 9 -20.49 0.52 -3.75
C THR A 9 -19.01 0.50 -3.35
N GLN A 10 -18.17 -0.08 -4.20
CA GLN A 10 -16.72 -0.16 -3.99
C GLN A 10 -16.00 0.68 -5.04
N THR A 11 -14.99 1.42 -4.59
CA THR A 11 -14.07 2.16 -5.46
C THR A 11 -12.68 1.55 -5.35
N VAL A 12 -12.09 1.17 -6.48
CA VAL A 12 -10.69 0.72 -6.51
C VAL A 12 -9.80 1.95 -6.33
N ILE A 13 -9.02 1.97 -5.26
CA ILE A 13 -8.06 3.04 -4.97
C ILE A 13 -6.77 2.78 -5.74
N ALA A 14 -6.23 1.57 -5.65
CA ALA A 14 -5.04 1.15 -6.38
C ALA A 14 -5.05 -0.37 -6.54
N ALA A 15 -4.60 -0.86 -7.69
CA ALA A 15 -4.52 -2.30 -7.99
C ALA A 15 -3.12 -2.72 -8.43
N THR A 16 -2.36 -1.81 -9.03
CA THR A 16 -1.05 -2.11 -9.63
C THR A 16 -0.06 -0.98 -9.38
N PHE A 17 1.21 -1.32 -9.46
CA PHE A 17 2.32 -0.39 -9.56
C PHE A 17 3.24 -0.87 -10.70
N ASP A 18 3.62 0.05 -11.59
CA ASP A 18 4.49 -0.27 -12.75
C ASP A 18 3.94 -1.44 -13.58
N GLY A 19 2.61 -1.50 -13.74
CA GLY A 19 1.92 -2.55 -14.50
C GLY A 19 1.85 -3.90 -13.80
N LYS A 20 2.33 -4.02 -12.56
CA LYS A 20 2.37 -5.27 -11.79
C LYS A 20 1.43 -5.19 -10.60
N ARG A 21 0.85 -6.34 -10.23
CA ARG A 21 -0.04 -6.42 -9.08
C ARG A 21 0.73 -6.23 -7.78
N PHE A 22 0.10 -5.57 -6.80
CA PHE A 22 0.61 -5.53 -5.43
C PHE A 22 0.74 -6.95 -4.85
N ASN A 23 1.65 -7.12 -3.89
CA ASN A 23 1.81 -8.39 -3.20
C ASN A 23 0.56 -8.72 -2.38
N SER A 24 0.37 -8.04 -1.27
CA SER A 24 -0.84 -8.14 -0.44
C SER A 24 -0.93 -6.91 0.47
N PRO A 25 -1.51 -5.80 -0.01
CA PRO A 25 -1.64 -4.60 0.82
C PRO A 25 -2.18 -4.91 2.20
N ASN A 26 -1.48 -4.44 3.23
CA ASN A 26 -1.72 -4.86 4.62
C ASN A 26 -2.28 -3.73 5.47
N ASP A 27 -1.52 -2.67 5.70
CA ASP A 27 -1.92 -1.57 6.56
C ASP A 27 -1.90 -0.26 5.79
N LEU A 28 -2.72 0.69 6.21
CA LEU A 28 -2.80 1.99 5.55
C LEU A 28 -3.02 3.12 6.55
N ALA A 29 -2.59 4.31 6.14
CA ALA A 29 -2.83 5.57 6.83
C ALA A 29 -3.28 6.61 5.80
N ILE A 30 -4.24 7.44 6.18
CA ILE A 30 -4.80 8.47 5.29
C ILE A 30 -4.37 9.83 5.81
N ARG A 31 -3.79 10.64 4.92
CA ARG A 31 -3.43 12.01 5.20
C ARG A 31 -4.64 12.93 4.99
N LYS A 32 -4.67 14.09 5.65
CA LYS A 32 -5.79 15.04 5.57
C LYS A 32 -6.05 15.53 4.14
N ASN A 33 -5.02 15.56 3.28
CA ASN A 33 -5.16 15.95 1.87
C ASN A 33 -5.80 14.86 1.00
N GLY A 34 -6.11 13.68 1.55
CA GLY A 34 -6.71 12.57 0.83
C GLY A 34 -5.74 11.55 0.28
N ASP A 35 -4.43 11.76 0.40
CA ASP A 35 -3.43 10.74 0.03
C ASP A 35 -3.55 9.53 0.95
N VAL A 36 -3.45 8.34 0.38
CA VAL A 36 -3.43 7.07 1.10
C VAL A 36 -2.02 6.50 1.05
N TYR A 37 -1.47 6.16 2.21
CA TYR A 37 -0.17 5.53 2.35
C TYR A 37 -0.39 4.11 2.83
N PHE A 38 0.26 3.13 2.21
CA PHE A 38 0.03 1.72 2.56
C PHE A 38 1.29 0.89 2.40
N THR A 39 1.30 -0.23 3.12
CA THR A 39 2.35 -1.24 3.04
C THR A 39 1.90 -2.42 2.20
N ASP A 40 2.86 -3.07 1.52
CA ASP A 40 2.58 -4.16 0.60
C ASP A 40 3.50 -5.37 0.84
N PRO A 41 3.45 -5.97 2.03
CA PRO A 41 4.21 -7.19 2.34
C PRO A 41 3.61 -8.40 1.61
N PRO A 42 4.33 -9.55 1.60
CA PRO A 42 3.86 -10.73 0.89
C PRO A 42 3.00 -11.67 1.76
N TYR A 43 2.41 -11.21 2.86
CA TYR A 43 1.71 -12.07 3.83
C TYR A 43 0.54 -12.83 3.23
N GLY A 44 -0.16 -12.24 2.25
CA GLY A 44 -1.31 -12.86 1.59
C GLY A 44 -0.94 -13.83 0.47
N LEU A 45 0.36 -13.98 0.17
CA LEU A 45 0.84 -14.89 -0.86
C LEU A 45 1.31 -16.20 -0.22
N ALA A 46 0.93 -17.34 -0.80
CA ALA A 46 1.47 -18.64 -0.39
C ALA A 46 3.00 -18.65 -0.60
N ASN A 47 3.76 -19.10 0.40
CA ASN A 47 5.23 -19.08 0.41
C ASN A 47 5.82 -17.66 0.41
N PHE A 48 5.03 -16.62 0.71
CA PHE A 48 5.49 -15.24 0.88
C PHE A 48 6.35 -14.75 -0.30
N ASN A 49 7.61 -14.37 -0.07
CA ASN A 49 8.52 -13.89 -1.12
C ASN A 49 8.83 -14.94 -2.20
N ALA A 50 8.68 -16.21 -1.91
CA ALA A 50 8.91 -17.29 -2.87
C ALA A 50 7.65 -17.65 -3.69
N SER A 51 6.55 -16.93 -3.51
CA SER A 51 5.31 -17.18 -4.26
C SER A 51 5.52 -16.96 -5.76
N PRO A 52 5.09 -17.89 -6.61
CA PRO A 52 5.10 -17.68 -8.06
C PRO A 52 4.12 -16.59 -8.51
N LEU A 53 3.19 -16.19 -7.64
CA LEU A 53 2.23 -15.12 -7.92
C LEU A 53 2.76 -13.73 -7.58
N LYS A 54 3.92 -13.62 -6.92
CA LYS A 54 4.56 -12.35 -6.59
C LYS A 54 5.14 -11.73 -7.85
N GLU A 55 4.62 -10.57 -8.24
CA GLU A 55 5.05 -9.87 -9.46
C GLU A 55 6.09 -8.77 -9.18
N LEU A 56 5.97 -8.07 -8.04
CA LEU A 56 6.86 -6.98 -7.69
C LEU A 56 8.16 -7.52 -7.05
N PRO A 57 9.34 -6.92 -7.38
CA PRO A 57 10.62 -7.41 -6.86
C PRO A 57 10.89 -7.01 -5.41
N HIS A 58 10.03 -6.21 -4.81
CA HIS A 58 10.20 -5.66 -3.46
C HIS A 58 8.90 -5.79 -2.66
N ASN A 59 9.00 -5.55 -1.36
CA ASN A 59 7.86 -5.39 -0.46
C ASN A 59 7.82 -3.91 -0.08
N GLY A 60 6.99 -3.15 -0.78
CA GLY A 60 7.07 -1.70 -0.73
C GLY A 60 6.15 -1.04 0.30
N ALA A 61 6.42 0.25 0.51
CA ALA A 61 5.45 1.19 1.05
C ALA A 61 5.20 2.25 0.00
N TYR A 62 3.93 2.60 -0.18
CA TYR A 62 3.47 3.42 -1.30
C TYR A 62 2.59 4.57 -0.83
N ARG A 63 2.49 5.58 -1.70
CA ARG A 63 1.48 6.64 -1.61
C ARG A 63 0.60 6.58 -2.86
N VAL A 64 -0.70 6.73 -2.69
CA VAL A 64 -1.63 6.95 -3.79
C VAL A 64 -2.38 8.27 -3.54
N ASN A 65 -2.37 9.14 -4.53
CA ASN A 65 -3.05 10.43 -4.43
C ASN A 65 -4.54 10.31 -4.82
N PRO A 66 -5.36 11.36 -4.61
CA PRO A 66 -6.79 11.31 -4.98
C PRO A 66 -7.07 11.05 -6.46
N LYS A 67 -6.09 11.27 -7.35
CA LYS A 67 -6.21 10.96 -8.78
C LYS A 67 -5.89 9.50 -9.11
N GLY A 68 -5.47 8.70 -8.12
CA GLY A 68 -5.10 7.30 -8.31
C GLY A 68 -3.65 7.08 -8.75
N GLU A 69 -2.82 8.12 -8.73
CA GLU A 69 -1.40 8.00 -9.06
C GLU A 69 -0.64 7.38 -7.91
N VAL A 70 0.09 6.29 -8.16
CA VAL A 70 0.83 5.51 -7.16
C VAL A 70 2.30 5.84 -7.23
N THR A 71 2.91 6.13 -6.07
CA THR A 71 4.33 6.39 -5.92
C THR A 71 4.93 5.40 -4.93
N LEU A 72 6.02 4.73 -5.32
CA LEU A 72 6.81 3.90 -4.42
C LEU A 72 7.68 4.81 -3.55
N LEU A 73 7.55 4.68 -2.23
CA LEU A 73 8.30 5.49 -1.27
C LEU A 73 9.48 4.74 -0.68
N ILE A 74 9.29 3.48 -0.31
CA ILE A 74 10.29 2.66 0.37
C ILE A 74 10.28 1.28 -0.27
N SER A 75 11.46 0.78 -0.66
CA SER A 75 11.60 -0.53 -1.31
C SER A 75 12.61 -1.45 -0.64
N ASP A 76 13.26 -1.00 0.43
CA ASP A 76 14.34 -1.73 1.10
C ASP A 76 13.93 -2.33 2.45
N LEU A 77 12.65 -2.29 2.80
CA LEU A 77 12.12 -2.98 3.97
C LEU A 77 11.88 -4.45 3.65
N THR A 78 12.23 -5.32 4.59
CA THR A 78 12.05 -6.76 4.39
C THR A 78 10.57 -7.15 4.44
N TRP A 79 9.87 -6.74 5.48
CA TRP A 79 8.47 -7.10 5.74
C TRP A 79 7.71 -5.90 6.32
N PRO A 80 7.42 -4.88 5.52
CA PRO A 80 6.70 -3.70 6.02
C PRO A 80 5.28 -4.09 6.46
N ASN A 81 4.85 -3.53 7.58
CA ASN A 81 3.54 -3.83 8.16
C ASN A 81 2.89 -2.53 8.64
N GLY A 82 3.07 -2.17 9.92
CA GLY A 82 2.42 -0.99 10.49
C GLY A 82 2.85 0.31 9.82
N ILE A 83 1.90 1.21 9.63
CA ILE A 83 2.15 2.53 9.05
C ILE A 83 1.26 3.57 9.73
N ALA A 84 1.85 4.72 10.09
CA ALA A 84 1.14 5.79 10.78
C ALA A 84 1.84 7.13 10.57
N PHE A 85 1.06 8.21 10.61
CA PHE A 85 1.60 9.58 10.64
C PHE A 85 1.77 10.09 12.06
N SER A 86 2.74 10.99 12.26
CA SER A 86 2.74 11.88 13.40
C SER A 86 1.48 12.78 13.40
N PRO A 87 1.07 13.34 14.57
CA PRO A 87 -0.13 14.19 14.63
C PRO A 87 -0.10 15.39 13.66
N ASP A 88 1.09 15.95 13.39
CA ASP A 88 1.26 17.05 12.44
C ASP A 88 1.42 16.59 10.98
N GLU A 89 1.41 15.29 10.75
CA GLU A 89 1.56 14.65 9.44
C GLU A 89 2.89 14.95 8.73
N LYS A 90 3.90 15.41 9.46
CA LYS A 90 5.23 15.68 8.89
C LYS A 90 6.15 14.46 8.88
N THR A 91 5.84 13.46 9.68
CA THR A 91 6.61 12.22 9.78
C THR A 91 5.73 11.02 9.52
N LEU A 92 6.19 10.12 8.66
CA LEU A 92 5.57 8.82 8.41
C LEU A 92 6.39 7.74 9.09
N TYR A 93 5.76 6.96 9.94
CA TYR A 93 6.37 5.80 10.59
C TYR A 93 5.96 4.53 9.86
N VAL A 94 6.92 3.70 9.49
CA VAL A 94 6.69 2.40 8.85
C VAL A 94 7.46 1.33 9.63
N ALA A 95 6.74 0.32 10.11
CA ALA A 95 7.32 -0.79 10.86
C ALA A 95 7.36 -2.06 10.01
#